data_dac426dbbaeacdb95d490064d4f64467
#
_entry.id   dac426dbbaeacdb95d490064d4f64467
#
_cell.length_a   1.000
_cell.length_b   1.000
_cell.length_c   1.000
_cell.angle_alpha   90.00
_cell.angle_beta   90.00
_cell.angle_gamma   90.00
#
_symmetry.space_group_name_H-M   'P 1'
#
loop_
_entity.id
_entity.type
_entity.pdbx_description
1 polymer ?
#
loop_
_entity_poly.entity_id
_entity_poly.type
_entity_poly.pdbx_seq_one_letter_code
_entity_poly.pdbx_strand_id
1 'polypeptide(L)'
;MSTLGTEVCSTCGRKFTPQYAYQVAAGPEKEGEAGGKRFFCQLECRRSALGEAGFAIRRARRIAVLNQKGGTGKTTTAINLAAGLAERGYETLLIDTDAQGNVGASLGIKGERSLYHILVDGVDAAEVAVPVRSHLDVITADATLAVAEIWLARRDKDRDRVLGQRLNSGPSPAGRRYQYILLDCGPSLSLLNQNALTYADEVLIPVSCDYLSLFGVKQVLKTIKDVERHLGHSVTIAGVLPTFYDARIRLAREAVETLRGHFRERVFDPIRRSTRLAEAPSHRQSIFEYDPDSPGAEDYRKVVERVLERETTLRSKRPSFAPSMPSGSGPSHFAAAERDAAGADA
;
A
#
# COMPACT_ATOMS: atom_id res chain seq x y z
N MET A 1 26.92 -2.13 0.51
CA MET A 1 25.90 -2.89 1.29
C MET A 1 26.64 -3.57 2.42
N SER A 2 26.57 -3.10 3.65
CA SER A 2 27.04 -3.86 4.78
C SER A 2 26.05 -5.00 4.99
N THR A 3 26.45 -6.22 4.70
CA THR A 3 25.72 -7.43 5.06
C THR A 3 25.63 -7.46 6.59
N LEU A 4 24.42 -7.31 7.12
CA LEU A 4 24.16 -7.58 8.51
C LEU A 4 24.55 -9.05 8.75
N GLY A 5 25.39 -9.31 9.74
CA GLY A 5 25.80 -10.66 10.11
C GLY A 5 24.63 -11.47 10.68
N THR A 6 24.91 -12.68 11.12
CA THR A 6 23.92 -13.50 11.85
C THR A 6 23.66 -12.88 13.21
N GLU A 7 22.40 -12.55 13.47
CA GLU A 7 21.92 -11.92 14.69
C GLU A 7 21.08 -12.90 15.53
N VAL A 8 20.85 -12.57 16.79
CA VAL A 8 20.02 -13.37 17.70
C VAL A 8 18.71 -12.64 17.96
N CYS A 9 17.59 -13.33 17.79
CA CYS A 9 16.28 -12.77 18.07
C CYS A 9 16.13 -12.41 19.54
N SER A 10 15.83 -11.14 19.80
CA SER A 10 15.66 -10.59 21.16
C SER A 10 14.46 -11.17 21.93
N THR A 11 13.57 -11.93 21.26
CA THR A 11 12.40 -12.54 21.88
C THR A 11 12.56 -14.05 22.07
N CYS A 12 12.91 -14.80 21.02
CA CYS A 12 12.92 -16.26 21.05
C CYS A 12 14.32 -16.89 21.02
N GLY A 13 15.39 -16.08 20.93
CA GLY A 13 16.77 -16.56 20.93
C GLY A 13 17.24 -17.21 19.60
N ARG A 14 16.39 -17.29 18.57
CA ARG A 14 16.75 -17.89 17.28
C ARG A 14 17.83 -17.08 16.58
N LYS A 15 18.85 -17.74 16.04
CA LYS A 15 19.84 -17.13 15.17
C LYS A 15 19.26 -16.96 13.76
N PHE A 16 19.46 -15.81 13.14
CA PHE A 16 18.96 -15.48 11.78
C PHE A 16 19.75 -14.32 11.19
N THR A 17 19.71 -14.18 9.90
CA THR A 17 20.26 -13.00 9.20
C THR A 17 19.11 -12.05 8.89
N PRO A 18 19.12 -10.80 9.42
CA PRO A 18 18.06 -9.84 9.14
C PRO A 18 18.00 -9.49 7.65
N GLN A 19 16.81 -9.61 7.07
CA GLN A 19 16.53 -9.30 5.67
C GLN A 19 15.49 -8.19 5.51
N TYR A 20 14.68 -7.98 6.56
CA TYR A 20 13.53 -7.08 6.52
C TYR A 20 13.63 -5.98 7.58
N ALA A 21 13.05 -4.81 7.28
CA ALA A 21 13.07 -3.65 8.16
C ALA A 21 12.44 -3.95 9.54
N TYR A 22 11.39 -4.73 9.59
CA TYR A 22 10.73 -5.09 10.85
C TYR A 22 11.61 -5.94 11.76
N GLN A 23 12.66 -6.57 11.24
CA GLN A 23 13.58 -7.40 12.02
C GLN A 23 14.56 -6.60 12.85
N VAL A 24 14.58 -5.27 12.70
CA VAL A 24 15.48 -4.37 13.44
C VAL A 24 14.66 -3.26 14.11
N ALA A 25 14.92 -3.01 15.39
CA ALA A 25 14.37 -1.87 16.12
C ALA A 25 15.45 -1.21 16.97
N ALA A 26 15.28 0.07 17.30
CA ALA A 26 16.09 0.73 18.30
C ALA A 26 15.82 0.07 19.67
N GLY A 27 16.87 -0.18 20.43
CA GLY A 27 16.76 -0.60 21.83
C GLY A 27 16.39 0.59 22.72
N PRO A 28 16.02 0.35 23.98
CA PRO A 28 15.79 1.41 24.94
C PRO A 28 17.08 2.22 25.14
N GLU A 29 16.95 3.53 25.10
CA GLU A 29 18.03 4.43 25.50
C GLU A 29 18.27 4.27 27.01
N LYS A 30 19.49 3.95 27.39
CA LYS A 30 19.95 4.07 28.80
C LYS A 30 20.63 5.42 28.92
N GLU A 31 20.44 6.07 30.06
CA GLU A 31 21.12 7.36 30.35
C GLU A 31 22.63 7.24 30.10
N GLY A 32 23.12 7.95 29.07
CA GLY A 32 24.52 8.02 28.69
C GLY A 32 25.03 7.07 27.61
N GLU A 33 24.19 6.15 27.07
CA GLU A 33 24.56 5.25 25.98
C GLU A 33 23.54 5.32 24.84
N ALA A 34 24.04 5.41 23.61
CA ALA A 34 23.16 5.27 22.42
C ALA A 34 22.46 3.92 22.45
N GLY A 35 21.14 3.92 22.37
CA GLY A 35 20.32 2.71 22.41
C GLY A 35 20.77 1.67 21.38
N GLY A 36 21.08 0.45 21.83
CA GLY A 36 21.49 -0.66 20.98
C GLY A 36 20.40 -1.07 19.99
N LYS A 37 20.76 -1.87 18.98
CA LYS A 37 19.78 -2.47 18.07
C LYS A 37 19.22 -3.75 18.69
N ARG A 38 17.91 -3.95 18.54
CA ARG A 38 17.20 -5.20 18.85
C ARG A 38 16.82 -5.88 17.55
N PHE A 39 16.98 -7.20 17.53
CA PHE A 39 16.72 -8.00 16.32
C PHE A 39 15.60 -9.00 16.56
N PHE A 40 14.75 -9.23 15.55
CA PHE A 40 13.57 -10.09 15.63
C PHE A 40 13.49 -10.99 14.41
N CYS A 41 13.48 -12.31 14.58
CA CYS A 41 13.49 -13.25 13.48
C CYS A 41 12.18 -13.24 12.67
N GLN A 42 11.08 -12.86 13.28
CA GLN A 42 9.74 -12.77 12.68
C GLN A 42 8.91 -11.67 13.35
N LEU A 43 7.81 -11.31 12.72
CA LEU A 43 6.97 -10.19 13.13
C LEU A 43 6.32 -10.40 14.49
N GLU A 44 5.91 -11.65 14.77
CA GLU A 44 5.33 -12.05 16.05
C GLU A 44 6.30 -11.85 17.21
N CYS A 45 7.58 -12.17 17.00
CA CYS A 45 8.61 -11.91 18.00
C CYS A 45 8.76 -10.42 18.29
N ARG A 46 8.65 -9.58 17.26
CA ARG A 46 8.67 -8.13 17.45
C ARG A 46 7.42 -7.63 18.18
N ARG A 47 6.23 -8.12 17.80
CA ARG A 47 4.96 -7.77 18.48
C ARG A 47 5.00 -8.16 19.96
N SER A 48 5.45 -9.37 20.26
CA SER A 48 5.58 -9.85 21.63
C SER A 48 6.51 -8.99 22.47
N ALA A 49 7.61 -8.49 21.89
CA ALA A 49 8.64 -7.73 22.62
C ALA A 49 8.35 -6.24 22.77
N LEU A 50 7.67 -5.63 21.81
CA LEU A 50 7.52 -4.17 21.70
C LEU A 50 6.04 -3.74 21.82
N GLY A 51 5.12 -4.69 21.88
CA GLY A 51 3.69 -4.40 21.80
C GLY A 51 3.33 -3.70 20.49
N GLU A 52 2.10 -3.24 20.39
CA GLU A 52 1.60 -2.48 19.22
C GLU A 52 2.33 -1.15 19.01
N ALA A 53 2.80 -0.52 20.08
CA ALA A 53 3.56 0.73 20.01
C ALA A 53 4.90 0.59 19.27
N GLY A 54 5.52 -0.60 19.29
CA GLY A 54 6.76 -0.90 18.58
C GLY A 54 6.59 -0.98 17.05
N PHE A 55 5.35 -0.98 16.58
CA PHE A 55 4.97 -0.95 15.16
C PHE A 55 4.51 0.43 14.68
N ALA A 56 4.78 1.51 15.39
CA ALA A 56 4.39 2.85 14.99
C ALA A 56 4.93 3.22 13.60
N ILE A 57 4.40 2.57 12.57
CA ILE A 57 4.35 3.08 11.21
C ILE A 57 3.38 4.26 11.29
N ARG A 58 3.93 5.46 11.35
CA ARG A 58 3.14 6.69 11.48
C ARG A 58 2.15 6.89 10.34
N ARG A 59 2.31 6.17 9.22
CA ARG A 59 1.45 6.23 8.02
C ARG A 59 1.52 4.92 7.25
N ALA A 60 0.35 4.41 6.84
CA ALA A 60 0.25 3.27 5.94
C ALA A 60 1.00 3.52 4.62
N ARG A 61 1.62 2.50 4.06
CA ARG A 61 2.16 2.52 2.70
C ARG A 61 1.04 2.20 1.73
N ARG A 62 0.69 3.14 0.85
CA ARG A 62 -0.44 3.07 -0.05
C ARG A 62 0.04 2.81 -1.47
N ILE A 63 -0.31 1.66 -2.03
CA ILE A 63 0.16 1.18 -3.33
C ILE A 63 -1.05 0.97 -4.24
N ALA A 64 -1.11 1.72 -5.34
CA ALA A 64 -2.07 1.46 -6.40
C ALA A 64 -1.51 0.41 -7.38
N VAL A 65 -2.30 -0.59 -7.72
CA VAL A 65 -1.98 -1.59 -8.76
C VAL A 65 -2.69 -1.15 -10.03
N LEU A 66 -1.96 -0.58 -10.97
CA LEU A 66 -2.52 0.11 -12.13
C LEU A 66 -1.86 -0.30 -13.44
N ASN A 67 -2.67 -0.57 -14.45
CA ASN A 67 -2.31 -0.56 -15.86
C ASN A 67 -3.57 -0.30 -16.68
N GLN A 68 -3.47 0.54 -17.70
CA GLN A 68 -4.61 0.88 -18.56
C GLN A 68 -5.01 -0.23 -19.52
N LYS A 69 -4.15 -1.22 -19.73
CA LYS A 69 -4.49 -2.41 -20.51
C LYS A 69 -5.29 -3.40 -19.65
N GLY A 70 -6.41 -3.90 -20.19
CA GLY A 70 -7.14 -5.02 -19.59
C GLY A 70 -6.32 -6.32 -19.62
N GLY A 71 -6.59 -7.24 -18.68
CA GLY A 71 -5.96 -8.56 -18.68
C GLY A 71 -4.47 -8.60 -18.35
N THR A 72 -3.92 -7.58 -17.69
CA THR A 72 -2.51 -7.55 -17.29
C THR A 72 -2.24 -8.17 -15.91
N GLY A 73 -3.26 -8.74 -15.27
CA GLY A 73 -3.13 -9.36 -13.95
C GLY A 73 -3.16 -8.37 -12.78
N LYS A 74 -3.79 -7.20 -12.93
CA LYS A 74 -3.94 -6.19 -11.86
C LYS A 74 -4.58 -6.78 -10.60
N THR A 75 -5.83 -7.24 -10.72
CA THR A 75 -6.59 -7.82 -9.61
C THR A 75 -5.89 -9.03 -9.01
N THR A 76 -5.35 -9.93 -9.84
CA THR A 76 -4.56 -11.08 -9.37
C THR A 76 -3.36 -10.62 -8.55
N THR A 77 -2.66 -9.57 -9.00
CA THR A 77 -1.51 -9.00 -8.29
C THR A 77 -1.95 -8.32 -6.99
N ALA A 78 -3.02 -7.52 -7.01
CA ALA A 78 -3.52 -6.84 -5.82
C ALA A 78 -3.92 -7.85 -4.72
N ILE A 79 -4.68 -8.89 -5.09
CA ILE A 79 -5.11 -9.94 -4.17
C ILE A 79 -3.92 -10.71 -3.58
N ASN A 80 -3.02 -11.21 -4.44
CA ASN A 80 -1.92 -12.05 -3.95
C ASN A 80 -0.85 -11.23 -3.20
N LEU A 81 -0.63 -9.97 -3.57
CA LEU A 81 0.22 -9.08 -2.77
C LEU A 81 -0.41 -8.79 -1.40
N ALA A 82 -1.72 -8.51 -1.34
CA ALA A 82 -2.43 -8.28 -0.08
C ALA A 82 -2.40 -9.52 0.82
N ALA A 83 -2.73 -10.69 0.27
CA ALA A 83 -2.70 -11.95 1.01
C ALA A 83 -1.30 -12.29 1.52
N GLY A 84 -0.28 -12.14 0.69
CA GLY A 84 1.10 -12.43 1.09
C GLY A 84 1.67 -11.45 2.13
N LEU A 85 1.27 -10.18 2.11
CA LEU A 85 1.60 -9.22 3.18
C LEU A 85 0.90 -9.61 4.49
N ALA A 86 -0.37 -9.99 4.41
CA ALA A 86 -1.16 -10.45 5.57
C ALA A 86 -0.59 -11.74 6.18
N GLU A 87 -0.17 -12.73 5.37
CA GLU A 87 0.53 -13.93 5.84
C GLU A 87 1.83 -13.61 6.62
N ARG A 88 2.49 -12.51 6.27
CA ARG A 88 3.66 -12.00 7.00
C ARG A 88 3.28 -11.19 8.25
N GLY A 89 1.97 -11.14 8.59
CA GLY A 89 1.43 -10.48 9.77
C GLY A 89 1.32 -8.95 9.64
N TYR A 90 1.37 -8.38 8.43
CA TYR A 90 1.12 -6.96 8.22
C TYR A 90 -0.36 -6.68 8.11
N GLU A 91 -0.87 -5.75 8.93
CA GLU A 91 -2.25 -5.26 8.80
C GLU A 91 -2.43 -4.60 7.43
N THR A 92 -3.23 -5.23 6.59
CA THR A 92 -3.38 -4.89 5.17
C THR A 92 -4.85 -4.61 4.84
N LEU A 93 -5.10 -3.52 4.13
CA LEU A 93 -6.40 -3.21 3.54
C LEU A 93 -6.28 -3.31 2.02
N LEU A 94 -7.15 -4.08 1.39
CA LEU A 94 -7.31 -4.12 -0.06
C LEU A 94 -8.60 -3.40 -0.45
N ILE A 95 -8.50 -2.41 -1.33
CA ILE A 95 -9.63 -1.62 -1.82
C ILE A 95 -9.81 -1.89 -3.30
N ASP A 96 -10.98 -2.38 -3.69
CA ASP A 96 -11.36 -2.52 -5.09
C ASP A 96 -11.90 -1.17 -5.59
N THR A 97 -11.27 -0.60 -6.60
CA THR A 97 -11.70 0.65 -7.24
C THR A 97 -12.20 0.45 -8.68
N ASP A 98 -12.40 -0.81 -9.08
CA ASP A 98 -12.99 -1.18 -10.38
C ASP A 98 -14.46 -1.54 -10.21
N ALA A 99 -15.36 -0.88 -10.96
CA ALA A 99 -16.79 -1.18 -10.96
C ALA A 99 -17.15 -2.61 -11.39
N GLN A 100 -16.17 -3.36 -11.93
CA GLN A 100 -16.35 -4.78 -12.24
C GLN A 100 -16.38 -5.67 -10.98
N GLY A 101 -15.92 -5.20 -9.82
CA GLY A 101 -15.99 -5.91 -8.54
C GLY A 101 -15.19 -7.22 -8.50
N ASN A 102 -14.09 -7.28 -9.25
CA ASN A 102 -13.34 -8.51 -9.44
C ASN A 102 -12.64 -9.01 -8.15
N VAL A 103 -12.29 -8.13 -7.22
CA VAL A 103 -11.71 -8.53 -5.93
C VAL A 103 -12.74 -9.30 -5.11
N GLY A 104 -13.96 -8.75 -4.97
CA GLY A 104 -15.05 -9.42 -4.25
C GLY A 104 -15.40 -10.77 -4.86
N ALA A 105 -15.53 -10.83 -6.19
CA ALA A 105 -15.81 -12.07 -6.92
C ALA A 105 -14.71 -13.12 -6.70
N SER A 106 -13.43 -12.72 -6.80
CA SER A 106 -12.28 -13.63 -6.68
C SER A 106 -12.07 -14.18 -5.27
N LEU A 107 -12.50 -13.45 -4.23
CA LEU A 107 -12.36 -13.87 -2.84
C LEU A 107 -13.67 -14.40 -2.23
N GLY A 108 -14.76 -14.40 -3.03
CA GLY A 108 -16.07 -14.86 -2.57
C GLY A 108 -16.73 -13.97 -1.53
N ILE A 109 -16.37 -12.68 -1.54
CA ILE A 109 -16.87 -11.69 -0.59
C ILE A 109 -18.14 -11.05 -1.14
N LYS A 110 -19.19 -11.07 -0.32
CA LYS A 110 -20.42 -10.30 -0.55
C LYS A 110 -20.61 -9.38 0.64
N GLY A 111 -20.17 -8.12 0.48
CA GLY A 111 -20.47 -7.07 1.46
C GLY A 111 -21.88 -6.52 1.25
N GLU A 112 -22.57 -6.13 2.32
CA GLU A 112 -23.82 -5.37 2.23
C GLU A 112 -23.57 -3.97 1.69
N ARG A 113 -22.36 -3.44 1.89
CA ARG A 113 -21.89 -2.13 1.46
C ARG A 113 -20.61 -2.27 0.66
N SER A 114 -20.38 -1.30 -0.23
CA SER A 114 -19.21 -1.27 -1.11
C SER A 114 -18.52 0.09 -1.06
N LEU A 115 -17.46 0.27 -1.81
CA LEU A 115 -16.76 1.55 -1.96
C LEU A 115 -17.70 2.70 -2.39
N TYR A 116 -18.80 2.40 -3.10
CA TYR A 116 -19.83 3.38 -3.43
C TYR A 116 -20.35 4.11 -2.18
N HIS A 117 -20.71 3.37 -1.13
CA HIS A 117 -21.27 3.93 0.09
C HIS A 117 -20.29 4.84 0.84
N ILE A 118 -18.99 4.52 0.76
CA ILE A 118 -17.94 5.40 1.31
C ILE A 118 -17.87 6.71 0.50
N LEU A 119 -17.82 6.61 -0.82
CA LEU A 119 -17.63 7.78 -1.69
C LEU A 119 -18.84 8.70 -1.70
N VAL A 120 -20.02 8.13 -1.94
CA VAL A 120 -21.27 8.88 -2.20
C VAL A 120 -22.03 9.16 -0.90
N ASP A 121 -22.31 8.13 -0.12
CA ASP A 121 -23.15 8.23 1.07
C ASP A 121 -22.36 8.69 2.30
N GLY A 122 -21.02 8.66 2.24
CA GLY A 122 -20.16 9.10 3.33
C GLY A 122 -20.12 8.14 4.52
N VAL A 123 -20.44 6.87 4.28
CA VAL A 123 -20.32 5.81 5.28
C VAL A 123 -18.88 5.61 5.68
N ASP A 124 -18.61 5.41 6.96
CA ASP A 124 -17.26 5.16 7.44
C ASP A 124 -16.67 3.87 6.86
N ALA A 125 -15.39 3.92 6.47
CA ALA A 125 -14.69 2.74 5.95
C ALA A 125 -14.71 1.57 6.94
N ALA A 126 -14.78 1.85 8.23
CA ALA A 126 -14.91 0.85 9.30
C ALA A 126 -16.18 -0.01 9.20
N GLU A 127 -17.26 0.57 8.65
CA GLU A 127 -18.53 -0.14 8.48
C GLU A 127 -18.63 -0.90 7.16
N VAL A 128 -17.72 -0.61 6.22
CA VAL A 128 -17.72 -1.19 4.87
C VAL A 128 -16.66 -2.27 4.71
N ALA A 129 -15.52 -2.15 5.39
CA ALA A 129 -14.44 -3.11 5.29
C ALA A 129 -14.84 -4.46 5.88
N VAL A 130 -14.67 -5.51 5.10
CA VAL A 130 -14.97 -6.90 5.46
C VAL A 130 -13.67 -7.60 5.84
N PRO A 131 -13.55 -8.16 7.07
CA PRO A 131 -12.44 -9.02 7.45
C PRO A 131 -12.49 -10.32 6.63
N VAL A 132 -11.43 -10.62 5.89
CA VAL A 132 -11.39 -11.79 4.98
C VAL A 132 -10.46 -12.86 5.52
N ARG A 133 -9.31 -12.45 6.03
CA ARG A 133 -8.30 -13.32 6.65
C ARG A 133 -7.67 -12.60 7.84
N SER A 134 -6.87 -13.33 8.62
CA SER A 134 -6.02 -12.67 9.61
C SER A 134 -5.19 -11.58 8.94
N HIS A 135 -5.22 -10.38 9.48
CA HIS A 135 -4.48 -9.21 8.98
C HIS A 135 -4.88 -8.72 7.59
N LEU A 136 -6.02 -9.17 7.02
CA LEU A 136 -6.51 -8.72 5.71
C LEU A 136 -7.98 -8.35 5.78
N ASP A 137 -8.26 -7.08 5.56
CA ASP A 137 -9.59 -6.55 5.35
C ASP A 137 -9.76 -6.09 3.89
N VAL A 138 -10.97 -6.15 3.37
CA VAL A 138 -11.29 -5.79 1.97
C VAL A 138 -12.46 -4.84 1.92
N ILE A 139 -12.33 -3.76 1.16
CA ILE A 139 -13.43 -2.92 0.70
C ILE A 139 -13.72 -3.31 -0.75
N THR A 140 -14.90 -3.88 -0.96
CA THR A 140 -15.32 -4.36 -2.28
C THR A 140 -15.90 -3.24 -3.14
N ALA A 141 -15.92 -3.46 -4.45
CA ALA A 141 -16.67 -2.70 -5.42
C ALA A 141 -17.77 -3.56 -6.05
N ASP A 142 -18.73 -2.90 -6.67
CA ASP A 142 -19.77 -3.49 -7.49
C ASP A 142 -20.20 -2.51 -8.58
N ALA A 143 -21.21 -2.88 -9.37
CA ALA A 143 -21.71 -2.07 -10.48
C ALA A 143 -22.20 -0.66 -10.07
N THR A 144 -22.56 -0.46 -8.79
CA THR A 144 -22.98 0.87 -8.29
C THR A 144 -21.83 1.87 -8.30
N LEU A 145 -20.57 1.39 -8.29
CA LEU A 145 -19.40 2.25 -8.37
C LEU A 145 -19.34 3.06 -9.69
N ALA A 146 -19.97 2.58 -10.77
CA ALA A 146 -20.12 3.37 -11.99
C ALA A 146 -21.00 4.61 -11.76
N VAL A 147 -21.99 4.53 -10.87
CA VAL A 147 -22.81 5.68 -10.46
C VAL A 147 -21.98 6.66 -9.62
N ALA A 148 -21.09 6.15 -8.77
CA ALA A 148 -20.16 7.01 -8.03
C ALA A 148 -19.27 7.83 -8.96
N GLU A 149 -18.86 7.29 -10.10
CA GLU A 149 -18.09 8.04 -11.10
C GLU A 149 -18.89 9.22 -11.69
N ILE A 150 -20.17 9.00 -12.01
CA ILE A 150 -21.06 10.06 -12.45
C ILE A 150 -21.24 11.13 -11.37
N TRP A 151 -21.38 10.70 -10.12
CA TRP A 151 -21.50 11.61 -8.97
C TRP A 151 -20.23 12.44 -8.77
N LEU A 152 -19.05 11.81 -8.85
CA LEU A 152 -17.75 12.49 -8.81
C LEU A 152 -17.61 13.53 -9.93
N ALA A 153 -18.06 13.19 -11.16
CA ALA A 153 -17.98 14.08 -12.31
C ALA A 153 -18.82 15.36 -12.16
N ARG A 154 -19.88 15.32 -11.36
CA ARG A 154 -20.76 16.47 -11.07
C ARG A 154 -20.22 17.40 -9.99
N ARG A 155 -19.13 17.03 -9.31
CA ARG A 155 -18.53 17.87 -8.28
C ARG A 155 -17.64 18.95 -8.92
N ASP A 156 -17.80 20.16 -8.48
CA ASP A 156 -17.02 21.31 -8.96
C ASP A 156 -15.57 21.30 -8.41
N LYS A 157 -15.41 20.81 -7.17
CA LYS A 157 -14.13 20.82 -6.47
C LYS A 157 -13.80 19.43 -5.88
N ASP A 158 -12.52 19.15 -5.79
CA ASP A 158 -11.95 17.97 -5.09
C ASP A 158 -12.45 16.60 -5.57
N ARG A 159 -13.04 16.54 -6.79
CA ARG A 159 -13.59 15.31 -7.36
C ARG A 159 -12.58 14.17 -7.50
N ASP A 160 -11.31 14.50 -7.53
CA ASP A 160 -10.17 13.57 -7.63
C ASP A 160 -9.61 13.17 -6.27
N ARG A 161 -10.09 13.74 -5.15
CA ARG A 161 -9.55 13.55 -3.79
C ARG A 161 -10.54 12.99 -2.78
N VAL A 162 -11.75 12.70 -3.21
CA VAL A 162 -12.84 12.25 -2.33
C VAL A 162 -12.46 10.97 -1.58
N LEU A 163 -11.83 9.99 -2.25
CA LEU A 163 -11.39 8.76 -1.62
C LEU A 163 -10.44 9.03 -0.45
N GLY A 164 -9.44 9.86 -0.67
CA GLY A 164 -8.50 10.23 0.38
C GLY A 164 -9.16 10.98 1.53
N GLN A 165 -10.07 11.89 1.24
CA GLN A 165 -10.84 12.62 2.26
C GLN A 165 -11.65 11.65 3.11
N ARG A 166 -12.39 10.71 2.50
CA ARG A 166 -13.24 9.75 3.19
C ARG A 166 -12.42 8.76 4.05
N LEU A 167 -11.35 8.21 3.51
CA LEU A 167 -10.52 7.22 4.23
C LEU A 167 -9.67 7.82 5.34
N ASN A 168 -9.35 9.12 5.29
CA ASN A 168 -8.56 9.79 6.32
C ASN A 168 -9.42 10.42 7.43
N SER A 169 -10.73 10.58 7.23
CA SER A 169 -11.63 11.30 8.15
C SER A 169 -12.32 10.40 9.16
N GLY A 170 -12.45 9.10 8.87
CA GLY A 170 -13.16 8.15 9.72
C GLY A 170 -12.25 7.32 10.62
N PRO A 171 -12.83 6.58 11.57
CA PRO A 171 -12.11 5.59 12.34
C PRO A 171 -11.56 4.51 11.41
N SER A 172 -10.42 3.97 11.79
CA SER A 172 -9.85 2.83 11.06
C SER A 172 -10.75 1.60 11.23
N PRO A 173 -11.02 0.83 10.16
CA PRO A 173 -11.80 -0.39 10.25
C PRO A 173 -11.33 -1.31 11.38
N ALA A 174 -12.27 -1.84 12.17
CA ALA A 174 -12.00 -2.70 13.34
C ALA A 174 -10.96 -2.15 14.33
N GLY A 175 -10.73 -0.81 14.38
CA GLY A 175 -9.68 -0.20 15.19
C GLY A 175 -8.25 -0.55 14.75
N ARG A 176 -8.08 -1.19 13.60
CA ARG A 176 -6.79 -1.62 13.08
C ARG A 176 -6.02 -0.46 12.45
N ARG A 177 -4.74 -0.38 12.72
CA ARG A 177 -3.82 0.51 12.00
C ARG A 177 -3.21 -0.26 10.84
N TYR A 178 -3.72 -0.07 9.63
CA TYR A 178 -3.14 -0.68 8.45
C TYR A 178 -1.70 -0.19 8.21
N GLN A 179 -0.84 -1.14 7.88
CA GLN A 179 0.54 -0.91 7.49
C GLN A 179 0.64 -0.81 5.97
N TYR A 180 -0.23 -1.53 5.27
CA TYR A 180 -0.35 -1.48 3.82
C TYR A 180 -1.79 -1.25 3.41
N ILE A 181 -1.98 -0.38 2.42
CA ILE A 181 -3.26 -0.18 1.74
C ILE A 181 -3.00 -0.38 0.25
N LEU A 182 -3.64 -1.39 -0.32
CA LEU A 182 -3.55 -1.71 -1.75
C LEU A 182 -4.83 -1.26 -2.43
N LEU A 183 -4.70 -0.66 -3.63
CA LEU A 183 -5.83 -0.25 -4.45
C LEU A 183 -5.78 -1.02 -5.77
N ASP A 184 -6.77 -1.88 -6.02
CA ASP A 184 -6.95 -2.52 -7.32
C ASP A 184 -7.65 -1.57 -8.26
N CYS A 185 -6.98 -1.12 -9.31
CA CYS A 185 -7.47 -0.09 -10.21
C CYS A 185 -8.01 -0.68 -11.51
N GLY A 186 -9.11 -0.13 -12.01
CA GLY A 186 -9.66 -0.49 -13.31
C GLY A 186 -8.73 -0.11 -14.49
N PRO A 187 -9.03 -0.59 -15.71
CA PRO A 187 -8.17 -0.34 -16.88
C PRO A 187 -8.39 1.04 -17.51
N SER A 188 -9.32 1.84 -17.02
CA SER A 188 -9.67 3.14 -17.59
C SER A 188 -8.95 4.31 -16.92
N LEU A 189 -8.92 5.47 -17.58
CA LEU A 189 -8.49 6.75 -16.97
C LEU A 189 -9.67 7.44 -16.29
N SER A 190 -10.37 6.71 -15.45
CA SER A 190 -11.58 7.17 -14.77
C SER A 190 -11.27 8.13 -13.62
N LEU A 191 -12.30 8.83 -13.13
CA LEU A 191 -12.20 9.62 -11.89
C LEU A 191 -11.93 8.74 -10.67
N LEU A 192 -12.36 7.49 -10.70
CA LEU A 192 -12.04 6.51 -9.64
C LEU A 192 -10.54 6.23 -9.60
N ASN A 193 -9.91 6.00 -10.76
CA ASN A 193 -8.46 5.81 -10.83
C ASN A 193 -7.68 7.09 -10.47
N GLN A 194 -8.20 8.28 -10.80
CA GLN A 194 -7.61 9.54 -10.33
C GLN A 194 -7.68 9.65 -8.80
N ASN A 195 -8.81 9.29 -8.19
CA ASN A 195 -8.95 9.20 -6.73
C ASN A 195 -7.99 8.20 -6.12
N ALA A 196 -7.83 7.02 -6.71
CA ALA A 196 -6.88 6.03 -6.25
C ALA A 196 -5.44 6.56 -6.31
N LEU A 197 -5.05 7.21 -7.42
CA LEU A 197 -3.72 7.77 -7.60
C LEU A 197 -3.43 8.95 -6.65
N THR A 198 -4.39 9.83 -6.41
CA THR A 198 -4.22 10.95 -5.47
C THR A 198 -4.16 10.50 -4.01
N TYR A 199 -4.69 9.32 -3.71
CA TYR A 199 -4.58 8.71 -2.39
C TYR A 199 -3.32 7.86 -2.24
N ALA A 200 -2.83 7.22 -3.30
CA ALA A 200 -1.65 6.36 -3.27
C ALA A 200 -0.33 7.13 -3.11
N ASP A 201 0.64 6.52 -2.46
CA ASP A 201 2.03 6.99 -2.41
C ASP A 201 2.86 6.41 -3.55
N GLU A 202 2.49 5.20 -3.98
CA GLU A 202 3.24 4.41 -4.96
C GLU A 202 2.32 3.69 -5.94
N VAL A 203 2.87 3.38 -7.14
CA VAL A 203 2.19 2.56 -8.17
C VAL A 203 3.02 1.33 -8.48
N LEU A 204 2.40 0.16 -8.41
CA LEU A 204 2.90 -1.09 -8.98
C LEU A 204 2.22 -1.32 -10.33
N ILE A 205 3.00 -1.58 -11.37
CA ILE A 205 2.52 -1.67 -12.76
C ILE A 205 2.67 -3.12 -13.27
N PRO A 206 1.62 -3.96 -13.21
CA PRO A 206 1.63 -5.27 -13.84
C PRO A 206 1.60 -5.11 -15.37
N VAL A 207 2.47 -5.84 -16.07
CA VAL A 207 2.64 -5.76 -17.52
C VAL A 207 2.68 -7.16 -18.10
N SER A 208 1.69 -7.56 -18.90
CA SER A 208 1.75 -8.85 -19.59
C SER A 208 2.93 -8.89 -20.58
N CYS A 209 3.61 -10.03 -20.63
CA CYS A 209 4.78 -10.23 -21.52
C CYS A 209 4.34 -10.46 -22.97
N ASP A 210 3.57 -9.52 -23.54
CA ASP A 210 3.18 -9.48 -24.94
C ASP A 210 3.60 -8.16 -25.61
N TYR A 211 3.59 -8.12 -26.94
CA TYR A 211 4.09 -6.98 -27.73
C TYR A 211 3.38 -5.66 -27.41
N LEU A 212 2.06 -5.70 -27.15
CA LEU A 212 1.25 -4.48 -26.96
C LEU A 212 1.37 -3.92 -25.53
N SER A 213 1.93 -4.67 -24.59
CA SER A 213 1.93 -4.29 -23.19
C SER A 213 2.90 -3.17 -22.85
N LEU A 214 3.94 -2.97 -23.64
CA LEU A 214 4.86 -1.84 -23.49
C LEU A 214 4.16 -0.49 -23.72
N PHE A 215 3.12 -0.44 -24.56
CA PHE A 215 2.30 0.77 -24.75
C PHE A 215 1.53 1.13 -23.47
N GLY A 216 1.00 0.14 -22.75
CA GLY A 216 0.28 0.36 -21.49
C GLY A 216 1.18 1.02 -20.45
N VAL A 217 2.46 0.66 -20.38
CA VAL A 217 3.41 1.29 -19.45
C VAL A 217 3.61 2.77 -19.77
N LYS A 218 3.81 3.12 -21.04
CA LYS A 218 3.95 4.54 -21.46
C LYS A 218 2.73 5.35 -21.05
N GLN A 219 1.56 4.76 -21.17
CA GLN A 219 0.28 5.40 -20.82
C GLN A 219 0.20 5.65 -19.30
N VAL A 220 0.56 4.65 -18.48
CA VAL A 220 0.61 4.79 -17.01
C VAL A 220 1.60 5.88 -16.61
N LEU A 221 2.79 5.92 -17.20
CA LEU A 221 3.78 6.95 -16.93
C LEU A 221 3.27 8.36 -17.28
N LYS A 222 2.53 8.49 -18.40
CA LYS A 222 1.88 9.74 -18.76
C LYS A 222 0.85 10.13 -17.71
N THR A 223 0.00 9.22 -17.28
CA THR A 223 -1.02 9.47 -16.25
C THR A 223 -0.39 9.93 -14.94
N ILE A 224 0.68 9.28 -14.48
CA ILE A 224 1.40 9.70 -13.25
C ILE A 224 1.90 11.13 -13.39
N LYS A 225 2.50 11.49 -14.53
CA LYS A 225 2.97 12.87 -14.80
C LYS A 225 1.82 13.87 -14.87
N ASP A 226 0.68 13.46 -15.43
CA ASP A 226 -0.50 14.31 -15.53
C ASP A 226 -1.13 14.54 -14.14
N VAL A 227 -1.18 13.52 -13.27
CA VAL A 227 -1.58 13.65 -11.87
C VAL A 227 -0.64 14.60 -11.12
N GLU A 228 0.67 14.45 -11.27
CA GLU A 228 1.64 15.34 -10.65
C GLU A 228 1.47 16.79 -11.13
N ARG A 229 1.33 17.00 -12.44
CA ARG A 229 1.23 18.34 -13.05
C ARG A 229 -0.08 19.05 -12.72
N HIS A 230 -1.21 18.34 -12.79
CA HIS A 230 -2.52 18.96 -12.69
C HIS A 230 -3.13 18.90 -11.29
N LEU A 231 -2.78 17.87 -10.51
CA LEU A 231 -3.34 17.64 -9.18
C LEU A 231 -2.34 17.93 -8.06
N GLY A 232 -1.08 18.24 -8.40
CA GLY A 232 -0.02 18.55 -7.43
C GLY A 232 0.29 17.39 -6.47
N HIS A 233 0.01 16.13 -6.88
CA HIS A 233 0.28 14.95 -6.08
C HIS A 233 1.35 14.09 -6.74
N SER A 234 2.45 13.87 -6.03
CA SER A 234 3.57 13.05 -6.53
C SER A 234 3.40 11.60 -6.13
N VAL A 235 3.32 10.73 -7.13
CA VAL A 235 3.23 9.27 -6.97
C VAL A 235 4.51 8.64 -7.48
N THR A 236 5.14 7.78 -6.69
CA THR A 236 6.36 7.09 -7.09
C THR A 236 6.06 5.72 -7.70
N ILE A 237 6.91 5.27 -8.63
CA ILE A 237 6.79 3.92 -9.19
C ILE A 237 7.41 2.93 -8.22
N ALA A 238 6.58 2.11 -7.56
CA ALA A 238 7.02 0.99 -6.73
C ALA A 238 7.76 -0.04 -7.57
N GLY A 239 7.26 -0.33 -8.76
CA GLY A 239 7.91 -1.21 -9.70
C GLY A 239 7.05 -1.55 -10.90
N VAL A 240 7.68 -2.24 -11.84
CA VAL A 240 7.03 -2.84 -13.01
C VAL A 240 7.11 -4.34 -12.83
N LEU A 241 5.95 -5.01 -12.85
CA LEU A 241 5.84 -6.46 -12.64
C LEU A 241 5.48 -7.15 -13.96
N PRO A 242 6.42 -7.82 -14.62
CA PRO A 242 6.11 -8.63 -15.79
C PRO A 242 5.20 -9.80 -15.38
N THR A 243 4.10 -10.02 -16.10
CA THR A 243 3.12 -11.08 -15.83
C THR A 243 2.94 -11.99 -17.05
N PHE A 244 2.34 -13.16 -16.86
CA PHE A 244 2.13 -14.16 -17.90
C PHE A 244 3.42 -14.56 -18.65
N TYR A 245 4.54 -14.55 -17.94
CA TYR A 245 5.83 -14.84 -18.52
C TYR A 245 5.98 -16.33 -18.85
N ASP A 246 6.45 -16.62 -20.07
CA ASP A 246 6.88 -17.95 -20.48
C ASP A 246 8.28 -17.85 -21.09
N ALA A 247 9.27 -18.43 -20.41
CA ALA A 247 10.66 -18.38 -20.84
C ALA A 247 10.94 -19.04 -22.21
N ARG A 248 10.03 -19.91 -22.68
CA ARG A 248 10.13 -20.55 -24.00
C ARG A 248 9.78 -19.59 -25.13
N ILE A 249 9.00 -18.56 -24.84
CA ILE A 249 8.54 -17.57 -25.81
C ILE A 249 9.59 -16.46 -25.94
N ARG A 250 10.18 -16.33 -27.14
CA ARG A 250 11.20 -15.30 -27.42
C ARG A 250 10.68 -13.89 -27.11
N LEU A 251 9.45 -13.57 -27.55
CA LEU A 251 8.83 -12.27 -27.34
C LEU A 251 8.71 -11.92 -25.84
N ALA A 252 8.39 -12.91 -24.98
CA ALA A 252 8.29 -12.68 -23.54
C ALA A 252 9.65 -12.33 -22.92
N ARG A 253 10.73 -12.96 -23.37
CA ARG A 253 12.10 -12.63 -22.94
C ARG A 253 12.48 -11.21 -23.37
N GLU A 254 12.26 -10.87 -24.64
CA GLU A 254 12.54 -9.54 -25.19
C GLU A 254 11.73 -8.44 -24.49
N ALA A 255 10.48 -8.71 -24.11
CA ALA A 255 9.65 -7.78 -23.34
C ALA A 255 10.26 -7.49 -21.96
N VAL A 256 10.70 -8.52 -21.23
CA VAL A 256 11.35 -8.37 -19.92
C VAL A 256 12.68 -7.62 -20.04
N GLU A 257 13.50 -7.93 -21.04
CA GLU A 257 14.77 -7.23 -21.31
C GLU A 257 14.53 -5.75 -21.62
N THR A 258 13.53 -5.44 -22.44
CA THR A 258 13.14 -4.06 -22.75
C THR A 258 12.68 -3.31 -21.50
N LEU A 259 11.87 -3.94 -20.65
CA LEU A 259 11.47 -3.35 -19.38
C LEU A 259 12.67 -3.09 -18.47
N ARG A 260 13.61 -4.05 -18.36
CA ARG A 260 14.84 -3.90 -17.57
C ARG A 260 15.73 -2.77 -18.12
N GLY A 261 15.83 -2.63 -19.44
CA GLY A 261 16.55 -1.52 -20.07
C GLY A 261 16.01 -0.14 -19.66
N HIS A 262 14.67 0.00 -19.55
CA HIS A 262 14.03 1.29 -19.22
C HIS A 262 13.89 1.54 -17.71
N PHE A 263 13.55 0.51 -16.91
CA PHE A 263 13.20 0.65 -15.49
C PHE A 263 14.26 0.11 -14.54
N ARG A 264 15.28 -0.55 -15.08
CA ARG A 264 16.43 -1.08 -14.32
C ARG A 264 15.99 -1.89 -13.09
N GLU A 265 16.43 -1.47 -11.91
CA GLU A 265 16.15 -2.11 -10.61
C GLU A 265 14.66 -2.05 -10.18
N ARG A 266 13.82 -1.31 -10.92
CA ARG A 266 12.39 -1.25 -10.64
C ARG A 266 11.60 -2.37 -11.29
N VAL A 267 12.23 -3.21 -12.12
CA VAL A 267 11.58 -4.40 -12.68
C VAL A 267 11.66 -5.53 -11.68
N PHE A 268 10.50 -6.05 -11.34
CA PHE A 268 10.37 -7.23 -10.49
C PHE A 268 10.67 -8.51 -11.27
N ASP A 269 10.93 -9.60 -10.56
CA ASP A 269 11.00 -10.90 -11.21
C ASP A 269 9.64 -11.26 -11.82
N PRO A 270 9.62 -11.86 -13.01
CA PRO A 270 8.38 -12.12 -13.73
C PRO A 270 7.50 -13.14 -13.02
N ILE A 271 6.18 -12.90 -13.04
CA ILE A 271 5.18 -13.91 -12.70
C ILE A 271 5.00 -14.85 -13.88
N ARG A 272 5.35 -16.10 -13.69
CA ARG A 272 5.19 -17.15 -14.71
C ARG A 272 3.73 -17.38 -15.08
N ARG A 273 3.48 -17.71 -16.32
CA ARG A 273 2.13 -18.15 -16.73
C ARG A 273 1.78 -19.42 -15.96
N SER A 274 0.65 -19.39 -15.25
CA SER A 274 0.19 -20.48 -14.38
C SER A 274 -1.31 -20.67 -14.47
N THR A 275 -1.77 -21.90 -14.69
CA THR A 275 -3.18 -22.27 -14.63
C THR A 275 -3.70 -22.16 -13.21
N ARG A 276 -2.88 -22.45 -12.20
CA ARG A 276 -3.24 -22.34 -10.78
C ARG A 276 -3.63 -20.90 -10.40
N LEU A 277 -2.92 -19.90 -10.92
CA LEU A 277 -3.30 -18.48 -10.73
C LEU A 277 -4.63 -18.12 -11.38
N ALA A 278 -5.00 -18.80 -12.47
CA ALA A 278 -6.28 -18.59 -13.13
C ALA A 278 -7.43 -19.35 -12.46
N GLU A 279 -7.13 -20.47 -11.83
CA GLU A 279 -8.10 -21.33 -11.13
C GLU A 279 -8.44 -20.81 -9.73
N ALA A 280 -7.47 -20.27 -8.98
CA ALA A 280 -7.61 -19.82 -7.60
C ALA A 280 -8.85 -18.93 -7.36
N PRO A 281 -9.20 -17.95 -8.22
CA PRO A 281 -10.41 -17.14 -8.07
C PRO A 281 -11.70 -17.96 -8.13
N SER A 282 -11.77 -19.05 -8.91
CA SER A 282 -12.96 -19.91 -8.97
C SER A 282 -13.18 -20.69 -7.66
N HIS A 283 -12.12 -20.84 -6.87
CA HIS A 283 -12.14 -21.44 -5.53
C HIS A 283 -12.23 -20.38 -4.41
N ARG A 284 -12.33 -19.07 -4.77
CA ARG A 284 -12.42 -17.96 -3.83
C ARG A 284 -11.20 -17.86 -2.90
N GLN A 285 -10.04 -18.14 -3.44
CA GLN A 285 -8.78 -18.23 -2.72
C GLN A 285 -7.68 -17.38 -3.35
N SER A 286 -6.74 -16.93 -2.53
CA SER A 286 -5.44 -16.49 -3.01
C SER A 286 -4.63 -17.69 -3.52
N ILE A 287 -3.54 -17.42 -4.25
CA ILE A 287 -2.67 -18.52 -4.69
C ILE A 287 -2.01 -19.25 -3.53
N PHE A 288 -1.77 -18.55 -2.42
CA PHE A 288 -1.14 -19.12 -1.22
C PHE A 288 -2.04 -20.11 -0.49
N GLU A 289 -3.37 -19.93 -0.60
CA GLU A 289 -4.38 -20.84 -0.05
C GLU A 289 -4.70 -21.98 -1.02
N TYR A 290 -4.77 -21.65 -2.33
CA TYR A 290 -5.19 -22.59 -3.36
C TYR A 290 -4.11 -23.63 -3.68
N ASP A 291 -2.89 -23.16 -3.92
CA ASP A 291 -1.75 -24.03 -4.24
C ASP A 291 -0.44 -23.38 -3.75
N PRO A 292 -0.13 -23.49 -2.44
CA PRO A 292 0.99 -22.80 -1.81
C PRO A 292 2.36 -23.20 -2.36
N ASP A 293 2.47 -24.39 -2.96
CA ASP A 293 3.72 -24.91 -3.51
C ASP A 293 3.87 -24.65 -5.02
N SER A 294 2.87 -24.01 -5.62
CA SER A 294 2.88 -23.70 -7.06
C SER A 294 3.96 -22.68 -7.42
N PRO A 295 4.45 -22.72 -8.67
CA PRO A 295 5.31 -21.68 -9.21
C PRO A 295 4.71 -20.26 -9.08
N GLY A 296 3.38 -20.12 -9.18
CA GLY A 296 2.70 -18.85 -9.00
C GLY A 296 2.78 -18.31 -7.58
N ALA A 297 2.66 -19.19 -6.57
CA ALA A 297 2.84 -18.83 -5.17
C ALA A 297 4.29 -18.41 -4.87
N GLU A 298 5.26 -19.16 -5.40
CA GLU A 298 6.68 -18.80 -5.29
C GLU A 298 6.96 -17.41 -5.86
N ASP A 299 6.44 -17.12 -7.07
CA ASP A 299 6.66 -15.85 -7.74
C ASP A 299 6.05 -14.69 -6.95
N TYR A 300 4.82 -14.84 -6.43
CA TYR A 300 4.20 -13.80 -5.60
C TYR A 300 4.88 -13.64 -4.23
N ARG A 301 5.48 -14.68 -3.64
CA ARG A 301 6.32 -14.52 -2.44
C ARG A 301 7.50 -13.60 -2.73
N LYS A 302 8.16 -13.74 -3.89
CA LYS A 302 9.25 -12.83 -4.31
C LYS A 302 8.76 -11.38 -4.48
N VAL A 303 7.54 -11.19 -5.02
CA VAL A 303 6.94 -9.85 -5.12
C VAL A 303 6.73 -9.24 -3.73
N VAL A 304 6.19 -10.00 -2.78
CA VAL A 304 6.01 -9.56 -1.38
C VAL A 304 7.35 -9.18 -0.76
N GLU A 305 8.35 -10.03 -0.88
CA GLU A 305 9.70 -9.78 -0.38
C GLU A 305 10.30 -8.51 -0.96
N ARG A 306 10.17 -8.32 -2.26
CA ARG A 306 10.67 -7.12 -2.95
C ARG A 306 9.98 -5.84 -2.49
N VAL A 307 8.67 -5.90 -2.22
CA VAL A 307 7.91 -4.77 -1.64
C VAL A 307 8.41 -4.45 -0.24
N LEU A 308 8.69 -5.45 0.58
CA LEU A 308 9.21 -5.28 1.95
C LEU A 308 10.66 -4.74 1.98
N GLU A 309 11.53 -5.21 1.09
CA GLU A 309 12.92 -4.72 0.96
C GLU A 309 12.97 -3.24 0.60
N ARG A 310 12.10 -2.78 -0.31
CA ARG A 310 12.04 -1.37 -0.71
C ARG A 310 11.58 -0.46 0.42
N GLU A 311 10.73 -0.95 1.30
CA GLU A 311 10.37 -0.20 2.50
C GLU A 311 11.59 0.14 3.35
N THR A 312 12.50 -0.82 3.51
CA THR A 312 13.76 -0.63 4.26
C THR A 312 14.61 0.46 3.64
N THR A 313 14.74 0.46 2.30
CA THR A 313 15.55 1.42 1.57
C THR A 313 14.95 2.83 1.62
N LEU A 314 13.64 2.96 1.52
CA LEU A 314 12.94 4.25 1.61
C LEU A 314 13.04 4.87 3.00
N ARG A 315 13.00 4.04 4.06
CA ARG A 315 13.16 4.50 5.45
C ARG A 315 14.57 4.98 5.74
N SER A 316 15.59 4.32 5.21
CA SER A 316 16.99 4.71 5.41
C SER A 316 17.35 6.05 4.74
N LYS A 317 16.62 6.46 3.71
CA LYS A 317 16.83 7.70 2.96
C LYS A 317 16.01 8.90 3.46
N ARG A 318 15.05 8.69 4.37
CA ARG A 318 14.34 9.83 4.99
C ARG A 318 15.19 10.41 6.11
N PRO A 319 15.51 11.72 6.10
CA PRO A 319 16.15 12.36 7.25
C PRO A 319 15.23 12.17 8.47
N SER A 320 15.82 11.81 9.60
CA SER A 320 15.13 11.78 10.89
C SER A 320 14.61 13.19 11.18
N PHE A 321 13.36 13.45 10.91
CA PHE A 321 12.68 14.63 11.41
C PHE A 321 12.43 14.39 12.90
N ALA A 322 13.42 14.68 13.73
CA ALA A 322 13.19 14.93 15.13
C ALA A 322 12.33 16.20 15.18
N PRO A 323 11.15 16.21 15.82
CA PRO A 323 10.46 17.45 16.07
C PRO A 323 11.39 18.29 16.96
N SER A 324 11.88 19.40 16.43
CA SER A 324 12.50 20.43 17.24
C SER A 324 11.43 20.92 18.21
N MET A 325 11.53 20.49 19.45
CA MET A 325 10.79 21.12 20.55
C MET A 325 11.24 22.58 20.56
N PRO A 326 10.32 23.54 20.54
CA PRO A 326 10.72 24.91 20.80
C PRO A 326 11.32 24.94 22.20
N SER A 327 12.60 25.32 22.28
CA SER A 327 13.27 25.59 23.53
C SER A 327 12.54 26.74 24.22
N GLY A 328 11.65 26.42 25.12
CA GLY A 328 11.03 27.34 26.04
C GLY A 328 12.07 27.79 27.03
N SER A 329 12.64 28.95 26.83
CA SER A 329 13.42 29.65 27.84
C SER A 329 12.74 30.97 28.13
N GLY A 330 12.36 31.16 29.35
CA GLY A 330 12.23 32.46 29.96
C GLY A 330 10.89 32.76 30.59
N PRO A 331 10.88 33.05 31.86
CA PRO A 331 9.70 33.31 32.64
C PRO A 331 9.27 34.78 32.57
N SER A 332 7.93 34.92 32.72
CA SER A 332 7.30 36.08 33.37
C SER A 332 7.45 37.47 32.79
N HIS A 333 6.38 37.98 32.28
CA HIS A 333 5.89 39.31 32.70
C HIS A 333 4.37 39.35 32.40
N PHE A 334 3.58 38.74 33.30
CA PHE A 334 2.19 39.11 33.47
C PHE A 334 2.09 39.79 34.85
N ALA A 335 2.19 41.15 34.82
CA ALA A 335 1.66 41.99 35.89
C ALA A 335 1.49 43.40 35.33
N ALA A 336 0.33 43.97 35.62
CA ALA A 336 -0.02 45.37 35.51
C ALA A 336 -0.56 45.88 34.15
N ALA A 337 -1.90 45.80 34.00
CA ALA A 337 -2.73 46.88 33.50
C ALA A 337 -4.20 46.60 33.79
N GLU A 338 -4.55 46.54 35.06
CA GLU A 338 -5.88 46.94 35.53
C GLU A 338 -5.70 48.38 36.08
N ARG A 339 -6.28 49.32 35.38
CA ARG A 339 -6.84 50.61 35.84
C ARG A 339 -6.87 51.57 34.67
N ASP A 340 -8.08 51.95 34.40
CA ASP A 340 -8.57 53.22 33.85
C ASP A 340 -9.47 53.00 32.62
N ALA A 341 -10.75 52.83 32.93
CA ALA A 341 -11.84 53.33 32.09
C ALA A 341 -13.10 53.41 32.94
N ALA A 342 -13.18 54.44 33.75
CA ALA A 342 -14.42 55.01 34.19
C ALA A 342 -14.41 56.46 33.73
N GLY A 343 -15.45 56.83 32.98
CA GLY A 343 -15.78 58.29 32.87
C GLY A 343 -15.97 58.78 31.47
N ALA A 344 -17.20 59.16 31.22
CA ALA A 344 -17.71 60.25 30.38
C ALA A 344 -18.57 59.83 29.20
N ASP A 345 -19.84 59.92 29.49
CA ASP A 345 -20.94 60.60 28.86
C ASP A 345 -20.60 61.59 27.74
N ALA A 346 -21.26 61.39 26.59
CA ALA A 346 -22.03 62.35 25.84
C ALA A 346 -22.58 61.67 24.56
#